data_13a32337dd6dd628e1edadce41ec0e30
#
_entry.id   13a32337dd6dd628e1edadce41ec0e30
#
_cell.length_a   1.000
_cell.length_b   1.000
_cell.length_c   1.000
_cell.angle_alpha   90.00
_cell.angle_beta   90.00
_cell.angle_gamma   90.00
#
_symmetry.space_group_name_H-M   'P 1'
#
loop_
_entity.id
_entity.type
_entity.pdbx_description
1 polymer ?
#
loop_
_entity_poly.entity_id
_entity_poly.type
_entity_poly.pdbx_seq_one_letter_code
_entity_poly.pdbx_strand_id
1 'polypeptide(L)'
;MPGKALVVDANILVRAVLGKRVRGVIEAYAGKVSFFVPDAAYAEAEEHLPTLVLRRGGAPEKALAFLRCLAGVVELIGREVYSEFEAEARERLGPRDPDDWPILASALALGCPVWTEDTDFFGCGVPTWTTSRVEMFLRDSRE
;
A
#
# COMPACT_ATOMS: atom_id res chain seq x y z
N MET A 1 4.13 23.19 2.03
CA MET A 1 5.02 22.17 1.87
C MET A 1 4.41 20.84 1.88
N PRO A 2 4.56 20.12 0.86
CA PRO A 2 3.97 18.79 0.81
C PRO A 2 4.59 17.92 1.89
N GLY A 3 3.78 17.15 2.53
CA GLY A 3 4.25 16.17 3.46
C GLY A 3 4.82 14.97 2.74
N LYS A 4 5.25 14.00 3.50
CA LYS A 4 5.70 12.75 2.93
C LYS A 4 4.54 11.98 2.36
N ALA A 5 4.82 11.16 1.36
CA ALA A 5 3.83 10.31 0.72
C ALA A 5 4.40 8.91 0.57
N LEU A 6 3.53 7.93 0.54
CA LEU A 6 3.92 6.52 0.50
C LEU A 6 2.81 5.73 -0.17
N VAL A 7 3.15 4.90 -1.14
CA VAL A 7 2.18 4.01 -1.77
C VAL A 7 2.16 2.69 -0.99
N VAL A 8 0.97 2.23 -0.65
CA VAL A 8 0.78 1.03 0.19
C VAL A 8 0.18 -0.07 -0.69
N ASP A 9 0.76 -1.27 -0.65
CA ASP A 9 0.26 -2.36 -1.47
C ASP A 9 -0.88 -3.11 -0.76
N ALA A 10 -1.51 -4.03 -1.50
CA ALA A 10 -2.67 -4.76 -0.99
C ALA A 10 -2.34 -5.58 0.25
N ASN A 11 -1.16 -6.18 0.26
CA ASN A 11 -0.76 -7.04 1.38
C ASN A 11 -0.62 -6.24 2.66
N ILE A 12 -0.10 -5.03 2.56
CA ILE A 12 0.02 -4.16 3.73
C ILE A 12 -1.37 -3.79 4.26
N LEU A 13 -2.33 -3.51 3.36
CA LEU A 13 -3.70 -3.25 3.78
C LEU A 13 -4.29 -4.44 4.53
N VAL A 14 -4.09 -5.65 4.02
CA VAL A 14 -4.56 -6.85 4.67
C VAL A 14 -3.95 -6.97 6.06
N ARG A 15 -2.65 -6.72 6.18
CA ARG A 15 -1.98 -6.76 7.48
C ARG A 15 -2.54 -5.72 8.45
N ALA A 16 -2.95 -4.57 7.93
CA ALA A 16 -3.53 -3.53 8.78
C ALA A 16 -4.86 -3.98 9.39
N VAL A 17 -5.62 -4.80 8.65
CA VAL A 17 -6.87 -5.32 9.18
C VAL A 17 -6.63 -6.47 10.14
N LEU A 18 -5.70 -7.37 9.79
CA LEU A 18 -5.50 -8.60 10.56
C LEU A 18 -4.63 -8.43 11.79
N GLY A 19 -3.80 -7.41 11.85
CA GLY A 19 -2.85 -7.25 12.94
C GLY A 19 -2.81 -5.83 13.46
N LYS A 20 -1.99 -5.63 14.49
CA LYS A 20 -1.92 -4.33 15.16
C LYS A 20 -0.73 -3.48 14.73
N ARG A 21 0.34 -4.11 14.24
CA ARG A 21 1.56 -3.38 13.96
C ARG A 21 1.41 -2.41 12.80
N VAL A 22 0.95 -2.91 11.65
CA VAL A 22 0.76 -2.06 10.46
C VAL A 22 -0.31 -1.02 10.74
N ARG A 23 -1.41 -1.43 11.37
CA ARG A 23 -2.49 -0.49 11.73
C ARG A 23 -1.95 0.63 12.61
N GLY A 24 -1.14 0.28 13.60
CA GLY A 24 -0.57 1.27 14.50
C GLY A 24 0.31 2.29 13.78
N VAL A 25 1.07 1.84 12.80
CA VAL A 25 1.91 2.75 12.03
C VAL A 25 1.03 3.71 11.21
N ILE A 26 0.02 3.18 10.52
CA ILE A 26 -0.86 4.03 9.73
C ILE A 26 -1.55 5.07 10.61
N GLU A 27 -2.08 4.63 11.75
CA GLU A 27 -2.78 5.54 12.65
C GLU A 27 -1.86 6.60 13.25
N ALA A 28 -0.64 6.21 13.57
CA ALA A 28 0.30 7.14 14.20
C ALA A 28 0.71 8.26 13.24
N TYR A 29 0.76 7.97 11.96
CA TYR A 29 1.26 8.94 10.98
C TYR A 29 0.20 9.50 10.04
N ALA A 30 -1.07 9.13 10.24
CA ALA A 30 -2.14 9.49 9.31
C ALA A 30 -2.29 10.99 9.11
N GLY A 31 -2.01 11.79 10.12
CA GLY A 31 -2.13 13.24 10.00
C GLY A 31 -0.90 13.92 9.43
N LYS A 32 0.17 13.17 9.22
CA LYS A 32 1.45 13.74 8.81
C LYS A 32 1.93 13.23 7.46
N VAL A 33 1.46 12.06 7.06
CA VAL A 33 1.92 11.36 5.86
C VAL A 33 0.69 11.00 5.03
N SER A 34 0.81 11.14 3.72
CA SER A 34 -0.26 10.70 2.82
C SER A 34 0.02 9.26 2.42
N PHE A 35 -0.87 8.36 2.82
CA PHE A 35 -0.77 6.95 2.41
C PHE A 35 -1.69 6.76 1.22
N PHE A 36 -1.12 6.50 0.05
CA PHE A 36 -1.88 6.32 -1.18
C PHE A 36 -2.06 4.85 -1.51
N VAL A 37 -3.25 4.49 -1.95
CA VAL A 37 -3.56 3.11 -2.32
C VAL A 37 -4.24 3.12 -3.69
N PRO A 38 -3.66 2.45 -4.69
CA PRO A 38 -4.37 2.34 -5.98
C PRO A 38 -5.66 1.55 -5.82
N ASP A 39 -6.66 1.91 -6.60
CA ASP A 39 -7.95 1.23 -6.56
C ASP A 39 -7.81 -0.29 -6.76
N ALA A 40 -6.91 -0.70 -7.65
CA ALA A 40 -6.68 -2.12 -7.90
C ALA A 40 -6.17 -2.85 -6.66
N ALA A 41 -5.31 -2.19 -5.87
CA ALA A 41 -4.80 -2.80 -4.65
C ALA A 41 -5.88 -2.91 -3.58
N TYR A 42 -6.73 -1.90 -3.48
CA TYR A 42 -7.84 -1.97 -2.54
C TYR A 42 -8.80 -3.09 -2.91
N ALA A 43 -9.11 -3.24 -4.20
CA ALA A 43 -9.98 -4.30 -4.68
C ALA A 43 -9.38 -5.68 -4.39
N GLU A 44 -8.06 -5.80 -4.55
CA GLU A 44 -7.39 -7.06 -4.26
C GLU A 44 -7.49 -7.40 -2.77
N ALA A 45 -7.32 -6.41 -1.90
CA ALA A 45 -7.45 -6.63 -0.46
C ALA A 45 -8.88 -7.07 -0.11
N GLU A 46 -9.88 -6.42 -0.73
CA GLU A 46 -11.27 -6.80 -0.50
C GLU A 46 -11.53 -8.25 -0.91
N GLU A 47 -10.92 -8.67 -2.00
CA GLU A 47 -11.13 -10.00 -2.52
C GLU A 47 -10.50 -11.08 -1.64
N HIS A 48 -9.29 -10.82 -1.14
CA HIS A 48 -8.54 -11.83 -0.40
C HIS A 48 -8.88 -11.90 1.09
N LEU A 49 -9.32 -10.79 1.65
CA LEU A 49 -9.49 -10.69 3.09
C LEU A 49 -10.48 -11.70 3.67
N PRO A 50 -11.64 -11.95 3.05
CA PRO A 50 -12.60 -12.89 3.66
C PRO A 50 -12.02 -14.29 3.88
N THR A 51 -11.29 -14.82 2.90
CA THR A 51 -10.70 -16.15 3.02
C THR A 51 -9.67 -16.20 4.15
N LEU A 52 -8.83 -15.16 4.23
CA LEU A 52 -7.81 -15.11 5.25
C LEU A 52 -8.41 -15.00 6.64
N VAL A 53 -9.46 -14.22 6.78
CA VAL A 53 -10.13 -14.05 8.08
C VAL A 53 -10.80 -15.34 8.52
N LEU A 54 -11.45 -16.04 7.59
CA LEU A 54 -12.09 -17.32 7.91
C LEU A 54 -11.07 -18.33 8.40
N ARG A 55 -9.90 -18.38 7.79
CA ARG A 55 -8.85 -19.29 8.21
C ARG A 55 -8.37 -19.03 9.62
N ARG A 56 -8.52 -17.80 10.08
CA ARG A 56 -8.13 -17.41 11.43
C ARG A 56 -9.29 -17.47 12.42
N GLY A 57 -10.44 -17.96 11.98
CA GLY A 57 -11.60 -18.07 12.85
C GLY A 57 -12.33 -16.76 13.08
N GLY A 58 -12.08 -15.75 12.27
CA GLY A 58 -12.71 -14.45 12.42
C GLY A 58 -13.95 -14.29 11.56
N ALA A 59 -14.53 -13.09 11.63
CA ALA A 59 -15.76 -12.75 10.92
C ALA A 59 -15.44 -11.88 9.71
N PRO A 60 -15.67 -12.38 8.48
CA PRO A 60 -15.33 -11.60 7.28
C PRO A 60 -16.04 -10.25 7.20
N GLU A 61 -17.29 -10.17 7.66
CA GLU A 61 -18.04 -8.91 7.60
C GLU A 61 -17.36 -7.82 8.44
N LYS A 62 -16.88 -8.21 9.62
CA LYS A 62 -16.19 -7.24 10.49
C LYS A 62 -14.87 -6.78 9.86
N ALA A 63 -14.15 -7.71 9.23
CA ALA A 63 -12.89 -7.38 8.60
C ALA A 63 -13.11 -6.44 7.42
N LEU A 64 -14.13 -6.69 6.59
CA LEU A 64 -14.42 -5.82 5.47
C LEU A 64 -14.90 -4.45 5.94
N ALA A 65 -15.67 -4.40 7.03
CA ALA A 65 -16.08 -3.12 7.60
C ALA A 65 -14.86 -2.33 8.07
N PHE A 66 -13.89 -3.01 8.67
CA PHE A 66 -12.68 -2.34 9.12
C PHE A 66 -11.85 -1.85 7.94
N LEU A 67 -11.77 -2.64 6.86
CA LEU A 67 -11.08 -2.20 5.66
C LEU A 67 -11.72 -0.94 5.10
N ARG A 68 -13.03 -0.86 5.11
CA ARG A 68 -13.73 0.36 4.66
C ARG A 68 -13.39 1.56 5.54
N CYS A 69 -13.22 1.33 6.85
CA CYS A 69 -12.79 2.41 7.73
C CYS A 69 -11.39 2.88 7.39
N LEU A 70 -10.49 1.94 7.05
CA LEU A 70 -9.15 2.31 6.64
C LEU A 70 -9.17 3.15 5.37
N ALA A 71 -10.12 2.91 4.48
CA ALA A 71 -10.24 3.70 3.26
C ALA A 71 -10.52 5.17 3.54
N GLY A 72 -11.00 5.49 4.75
CA GLY A 72 -11.17 6.88 5.15
C GLY A 72 -9.91 7.52 5.72
N VAL A 73 -8.90 6.70 6.01
CA VAL A 73 -7.63 7.17 6.57
C VAL A 73 -6.57 7.30 5.48
N VAL A 74 -6.58 6.37 4.52
CA VAL A 74 -5.66 6.41 3.38
C VAL A 74 -6.35 7.11 2.21
N GLU A 75 -5.58 7.44 1.19
CA GLU A 75 -6.14 8.06 -0.01
C GLU A 75 -6.17 7.05 -1.14
N LEU A 76 -7.39 6.70 -1.56
CA LEU A 76 -7.55 5.82 -2.72
C LEU A 76 -7.36 6.63 -3.99
N ILE A 77 -6.59 6.10 -4.94
CA ILE A 77 -6.38 6.78 -6.21
C ILE A 77 -6.85 5.88 -7.35
N GLY A 78 -7.41 6.49 -8.37
CA GLY A 78 -7.94 5.77 -9.51
C GLY A 78 -6.94 5.67 -10.65
N ARG A 79 -7.34 4.93 -11.68
CA ARG A 79 -6.46 4.68 -12.82
C ARG A 79 -6.03 5.97 -13.51
N GLU A 80 -6.84 7.00 -13.46
CA GLU A 80 -6.48 8.27 -14.11
C GLU A 80 -5.20 8.87 -13.55
N VAL A 81 -4.84 8.50 -12.31
CA VAL A 81 -3.62 9.01 -11.69
C VAL A 81 -2.39 8.26 -12.19
N TYR A 82 -2.48 6.94 -12.34
CA TYR A 82 -1.27 6.15 -12.55
C TYR A 82 -1.21 5.40 -13.88
N SER A 83 -2.29 5.40 -14.67
CA SER A 83 -2.35 4.52 -15.85
C SER A 83 -1.31 4.86 -16.92
N GLU A 84 -0.89 6.12 -17.03
CA GLU A 84 0.10 6.44 -18.07
C GLU A 84 1.49 5.91 -17.72
N PHE A 85 1.68 5.40 -16.52
CA PHE A 85 2.95 4.78 -16.13
C PHE A 85 2.90 3.25 -16.22
N GLU A 86 1.83 2.69 -16.81
CA GLU A 86 1.67 1.24 -16.85
C GLU A 86 2.82 0.56 -17.61
N ALA A 87 3.15 1.07 -18.79
CA ALA A 87 4.18 0.43 -19.61
C ALA A 87 5.53 0.45 -18.89
N GLU A 88 5.89 1.58 -18.31
CA GLU A 88 7.15 1.69 -17.59
C GLU A 88 7.17 0.79 -16.36
N ALA A 89 6.07 0.74 -15.63
CA ALA A 89 6.01 -0.08 -14.42
C ALA A 89 6.14 -1.56 -14.78
N ARG A 90 5.45 -2.00 -15.82
CA ARG A 90 5.54 -3.39 -16.24
C ARG A 90 6.94 -3.76 -16.71
N GLU A 91 7.60 -2.83 -17.38
CA GLU A 91 8.96 -3.06 -17.84
C GLU A 91 9.92 -3.20 -16.65
N ARG A 92 9.79 -2.34 -15.66
CA ARG A 92 10.68 -2.38 -14.49
C ARG A 92 10.47 -3.61 -13.64
N LEU A 93 9.23 -4.09 -13.50
CA LEU A 93 8.96 -5.31 -12.75
C LEU A 93 9.40 -6.54 -13.52
N GLY A 94 9.36 -6.48 -14.86
CA GLY A 94 9.75 -7.58 -15.69
C GLY A 94 8.84 -8.79 -15.47
N PRO A 95 9.36 -10.00 -15.57
CA PRO A 95 8.54 -11.20 -15.42
C PRO A 95 8.23 -11.56 -13.97
N ARG A 96 8.76 -10.81 -13.00
CA ARG A 96 8.63 -11.21 -11.60
C ARG A 96 7.21 -11.15 -11.08
N ASP A 97 6.55 -10.03 -11.28
CA ASP A 97 5.18 -9.88 -10.80
C ASP A 97 4.47 -8.79 -11.59
N PRO A 98 4.07 -9.09 -12.82
CA PRO A 98 3.48 -8.07 -13.68
C PRO A 98 2.15 -7.53 -13.17
N ASP A 99 1.44 -8.30 -12.32
CA ASP A 99 0.13 -7.87 -11.83
C ASP A 99 0.23 -6.77 -10.77
N ASP A 100 1.43 -6.53 -10.24
CA ASP A 100 1.62 -5.47 -9.25
C ASP A 100 1.97 -4.13 -9.89
N TRP A 101 1.83 -4.02 -11.20
CA TRP A 101 2.17 -2.78 -11.88
C TRP A 101 1.41 -1.55 -11.34
N PRO A 102 0.15 -1.67 -10.86
CA PRO A 102 -0.52 -0.47 -10.34
C PRO A 102 0.18 0.15 -9.14
N ILE A 103 0.81 -0.66 -8.30
CA ILE A 103 1.56 -0.16 -7.16
C ILE A 103 2.77 0.64 -7.64
N LEU A 104 3.56 0.06 -8.53
CA LEU A 104 4.75 0.74 -9.02
C LEU A 104 4.38 1.95 -9.86
N ALA A 105 3.36 1.84 -10.71
CA ALA A 105 2.91 2.96 -11.53
C ALA A 105 2.46 4.13 -10.65
N SER A 106 1.78 3.83 -9.54
CA SER A 106 1.36 4.87 -8.60
C SER A 106 2.55 5.58 -7.99
N ALA A 107 3.58 4.81 -7.59
CA ALA A 107 4.78 5.41 -7.02
C ALA A 107 5.50 6.29 -8.04
N LEU A 108 5.55 5.85 -9.29
CA LEU A 108 6.16 6.66 -10.36
C LEU A 108 5.36 7.93 -10.60
N ALA A 109 4.04 7.82 -10.64
CA ALA A 109 3.17 8.98 -10.87
C ALA A 109 3.26 10.00 -9.76
N LEU A 110 3.33 9.52 -8.53
CA LEU A 110 3.31 10.39 -7.35
C LEU A 110 4.70 10.78 -6.87
N GLY A 111 5.74 10.14 -7.41
CA GLY A 111 7.10 10.44 -7.01
C GLY A 111 7.42 10.08 -5.57
N CYS A 112 6.93 8.94 -5.10
CA CYS A 112 7.11 8.55 -3.71
C CYS A 112 7.47 7.08 -3.58
N PRO A 113 7.96 6.67 -2.39
CA PRO A 113 8.31 5.26 -2.17
C PRO A 113 7.11 4.34 -2.05
N VAL A 114 7.39 3.05 -1.99
CA VAL A 114 6.38 2.00 -1.82
C VAL A 114 6.60 1.33 -0.47
N TRP A 115 5.52 1.04 0.23
CA TRP A 115 5.53 0.24 1.46
C TRP A 115 5.03 -1.15 1.10
N THR A 116 5.90 -2.13 1.13
CA THR A 116 5.58 -3.49 0.71
C THR A 116 6.52 -4.49 1.39
N GLU A 117 6.04 -5.70 1.58
CA GLU A 117 6.90 -6.82 1.99
C GLU A 117 7.35 -7.65 0.79
N ASP A 118 6.90 -7.31 -0.40
CA ASP A 118 7.16 -8.09 -1.60
C ASP A 118 8.53 -7.75 -2.17
N THR A 119 9.44 -8.73 -2.15
CA THR A 119 10.80 -8.52 -2.64
C THR A 119 10.87 -8.30 -4.15
N ASP A 120 9.79 -8.60 -4.88
CA ASP A 120 9.77 -8.37 -6.32
C ASP A 120 9.87 -6.89 -6.68
N PHE A 121 9.59 -6.00 -5.73
CA PHE A 121 9.79 -4.57 -5.95
C PHE A 121 11.23 -4.12 -5.78
N PHE A 122 12.08 -4.95 -5.19
CA PHE A 122 13.48 -4.57 -4.98
C PHE A 122 14.16 -4.47 -6.33
N GLY A 123 14.86 -3.37 -6.54
CA GLY A 123 15.58 -3.15 -7.78
C GLY A 123 14.77 -2.51 -8.90
N CYS A 124 13.52 -2.13 -8.62
CA CYS A 124 12.67 -1.52 -9.63
C CYS A 124 12.95 -0.03 -9.85
N GLY A 125 13.85 0.54 -9.06
CA GLY A 125 14.23 1.94 -9.22
C GLY A 125 13.42 2.91 -8.38
N VAL A 126 12.53 2.40 -7.54
CA VAL A 126 11.76 3.20 -6.59
C VAL A 126 12.10 2.72 -5.20
N PRO A 127 12.30 3.62 -4.22
CA PRO A 127 12.59 3.18 -2.86
C PRO A 127 11.44 2.34 -2.31
N THR A 128 11.79 1.24 -1.64
CA THR A 128 10.80 0.37 -1.02
C THR A 128 11.13 0.23 0.45
N TRP A 129 10.06 0.23 1.26
CA TRP A 129 10.19 0.10 2.71
C TRP A 129 9.39 -1.09 3.19
N THR A 130 10.03 -1.94 3.97
CA THR A 130 9.31 -3.02 4.66
C THR A 130 8.75 -2.48 5.97
N THR A 131 7.83 -3.23 6.56
CA THR A 131 7.21 -2.79 7.80
C THR A 131 8.23 -2.62 8.92
N SER A 132 9.28 -3.44 8.93
CA SER A 132 10.28 -3.35 9.98
C SER A 132 11.11 -2.06 9.91
N ARG A 133 11.12 -1.39 8.76
CA ARG A 133 11.94 -0.20 8.57
C ARG A 133 11.17 1.04 8.12
N VAL A 134 9.90 0.90 7.81
CA VAL A 134 9.15 2.02 7.24
C VAL A 134 9.11 3.24 8.15
N GLU A 135 9.17 3.04 9.46
CA GLU A 135 9.14 4.17 10.37
C GLU A 135 10.39 5.03 10.29
N MET A 136 11.51 4.47 9.82
CA MET A 136 12.70 5.29 9.59
C MET A 136 12.40 6.39 8.58
N PHE A 137 11.65 6.05 7.53
CA PHE A 137 11.24 7.02 6.54
C PHE A 137 10.19 7.98 7.11
N LEU A 138 9.21 7.44 7.83
CA LEU A 138 8.08 8.23 8.29
C LEU A 138 8.46 9.24 9.38
N ARG A 139 9.36 8.85 10.28
CA ARG A 139 9.77 9.71 11.38
C ARG A 139 10.73 10.81 10.98
N ASP A 140 11.42 10.62 9.90
CA ASP A 140 12.42 11.55 9.47
C ASP A 140 11.79 12.76 8.86
N SER A 141 11.29 13.63 9.67
CA SER A 141 10.64 14.79 9.16
C SER A 141 11.35 15.99 9.64
N ARG A 142 12.41 16.18 9.76
CA ARG A 142 13.01 17.29 10.19
C ARG A 142 12.46 18.39 9.78
N GLU A 143 11.95 18.71 9.80
CA GLU A 143 11.45 19.58 9.63
C GLU A 143 11.46 20.16 9.57
#